data_601831e742cd0954b5c97fc2fa9380cd
#
_entry.id   601831e742cd0954b5c97fc2fa9380cd
#
_cell.length_a   1.000
_cell.length_b   1.000
_cell.length_c   1.000
_cell.angle_alpha   90.00
_cell.angle_beta   90.00
_cell.angle_gamma   90.00
#
_symmetry.space_group_name_H-M   'P 1'
#
loop_
_entity.id
_entity.type
_entity.pdbx_description
1 polymer ?
#
loop_
_entity_poly.entity_id
_entity_poly.type
_entity_poly.pdbx_seq_one_letter_code
_entity_poly.pdbx_strand_id
1 'polypeptide(L)'
;MTDKPIISPVVYHIFREMMMELSGYNIDRMYAHIHEFAVSRQMEETVQALSFARKMHAGQYRKSGEEYIIHPLTMACHALSLGMADDTLISTILLHDVCEDCGVSPQELPVSPEVRRGVELMTFTVLEGETKDAAKRRYYDLLGENKTAAVTKLFDRCHNVSTMAGTFSKEKMKAYIEETREYVLPLLCRTRERYPDLAGVLFSIRYHITSVIDAAEHILRTDDAEKKPALFS
;
A
#
# COMPACT_ATOMS: atom_id res chain seq x y z
N MET A 1 23.53 -18.00 4.63
CA MET A 1 23.99 -16.71 5.15
C MET A 1 22.75 -15.90 5.43
N THR A 2 22.43 -15.67 6.68
CA THR A 2 21.20 -14.95 7.09
C THR A 2 21.42 -13.45 6.84
N ASP A 3 20.71 -12.89 5.88
CA ASP A 3 20.68 -11.45 5.64
C ASP A 3 20.23 -10.73 6.90
N LYS A 4 21.16 -10.06 7.56
CA LYS A 4 20.81 -9.18 8.69
C LYS A 4 20.14 -7.92 8.12
N PRO A 5 19.06 -7.44 8.75
CA PRO A 5 18.47 -6.17 8.38
C PRO A 5 19.49 -5.04 8.50
N ILE A 6 19.38 -4.03 7.65
CA ILE A 6 20.29 -2.86 7.58
C ILE A 6 20.36 -2.12 8.92
N ILE A 7 19.30 -2.18 9.70
CA ILE A 7 19.18 -1.61 11.04
C ILE A 7 18.92 -2.74 12.03
N SER A 8 19.60 -2.72 13.20
CA SER A 8 19.35 -3.72 14.25
C SER A 8 17.85 -3.71 14.63
N PRO A 9 17.25 -4.89 14.87
CA PRO A 9 15.83 -4.98 15.26
C PRO A 9 15.48 -4.13 16.49
N VAL A 10 16.42 -3.99 17.42
CA VAL A 10 16.22 -3.16 18.64
C VAL A 10 16.20 -1.68 18.30
N VAL A 11 17.13 -1.21 17.46
CA VAL A 11 17.19 0.19 17.02
C VAL A 11 15.97 0.53 16.15
N TYR A 12 15.55 -0.40 15.28
CA TYR A 12 14.32 -0.26 14.49
C TYR A 12 13.08 -0.16 15.40
N HIS A 13 12.99 -1.00 16.42
CA HIS A 13 11.87 -1.00 17.36
C HIS A 13 11.79 0.30 18.16
N ILE A 14 12.90 0.77 18.72
CA ILE A 14 12.97 2.04 19.48
C ILE A 14 12.64 3.23 18.57
N PHE A 15 13.24 3.28 17.37
CA PHE A 15 12.96 4.34 16.41
C PHE A 15 11.51 4.34 15.96
N ARG A 16 10.94 3.17 15.76
CA ARG A 16 9.53 2.97 15.41
C ARG A 16 8.60 3.46 16.52
N GLU A 17 8.82 3.08 17.79
CA GLU A 17 7.99 3.53 18.91
C GLU A 17 8.07 5.05 19.08
N MET A 18 9.26 5.61 19.01
CA MET A 18 9.47 7.06 19.06
C MET A 18 8.79 7.78 17.88
N MET A 19 8.85 7.24 16.67
CA MET A 19 8.18 7.78 15.50
C MET A 19 6.66 7.63 15.58
N MET A 20 6.15 6.53 16.14
CA MET A 20 4.72 6.34 16.39
C MET A 20 4.17 7.33 17.42
N GLU A 21 4.93 7.63 18.48
CA GLU A 21 4.56 8.68 19.44
C GLU A 21 4.61 10.08 18.84
N LEU A 22 5.64 10.38 18.03
CA LEU A 22 5.84 11.69 17.41
C LEU A 22 4.99 11.92 16.16
N SER A 23 4.68 10.88 15.38
CA SER A 23 4.01 10.99 14.08
C SER A 23 2.50 10.85 14.12
N GLY A 24 1.92 10.45 15.26
CA GLY A 24 0.47 10.25 15.37
C GLY A 24 -0.06 9.00 14.65
N TYR A 25 0.80 8.07 14.21
CA TYR A 25 0.40 6.77 13.64
C TYR A 25 -0.15 5.82 14.71
N ASN A 26 -1.16 6.30 15.45
CA ASN A 26 -1.87 5.50 16.43
C ASN A 26 -3.13 4.95 15.80
N ILE A 27 -3.32 3.64 15.85
CA ILE A 27 -4.46 2.93 15.24
C ILE A 27 -5.80 3.52 15.69
N ASP A 28 -5.97 3.77 17.00
CA ASP A 28 -7.25 4.28 17.51
C ASP A 28 -7.48 5.73 17.08
N ARG A 29 -6.44 6.56 17.01
CA ARG A 29 -6.55 7.94 16.50
C ARG A 29 -6.87 7.98 15.01
N MET A 30 -6.20 7.16 14.20
CA MET A 30 -6.50 7.06 12.76
C MET A 30 -7.92 6.55 12.54
N TYR A 31 -8.32 5.52 13.28
CA TYR A 31 -9.68 4.98 13.22
C TYR A 31 -10.72 6.06 13.58
N ALA A 32 -10.54 6.75 14.70
CA ALA A 32 -11.44 7.82 15.13
C ALA A 32 -11.50 8.96 14.10
N HIS A 33 -10.35 9.39 13.56
CA HIS A 33 -10.28 10.42 12.53
C HIS A 33 -11.09 10.05 11.27
N ILE A 34 -10.88 8.83 10.73
CA ILE A 34 -11.60 8.35 9.55
C ILE A 34 -13.10 8.25 9.86
N HIS A 35 -13.45 7.71 11.02
CA HIS A 35 -14.85 7.57 11.44
C HIS A 35 -15.56 8.92 11.56
N GLU A 36 -14.98 9.87 12.29
CA GLU A 36 -15.55 11.21 12.47
C GLU A 36 -15.68 11.95 11.13
N PHE A 37 -14.65 11.84 10.28
CA PHE A 37 -14.69 12.42 8.94
C PHE A 37 -15.82 11.81 8.11
N ALA A 38 -15.93 10.48 8.07
CA ALA A 38 -16.95 9.77 7.31
C ALA A 38 -18.37 10.11 7.80
N VAL A 39 -18.61 10.13 9.12
CA VAL A 39 -19.89 10.53 9.71
C VAL A 39 -20.24 11.97 9.32
N SER A 40 -19.29 12.91 9.44
CA SER A 40 -19.50 14.32 9.09
C SER A 40 -19.86 14.57 7.62
N ARG A 41 -19.47 13.65 6.74
CA ARG A 41 -19.67 13.71 5.28
C ARG A 41 -20.72 12.74 4.78
N GLN A 42 -21.42 12.02 5.67
CA GLN A 42 -22.44 11.01 5.32
C GLN A 42 -21.89 9.89 4.42
N MET A 43 -20.61 9.50 4.64
CA MET A 43 -19.93 8.42 3.94
C MET A 43 -20.27 7.09 4.63
N GLU A 44 -21.45 6.56 4.39
CA GLU A 44 -22.00 5.39 5.11
C GLU A 44 -21.23 4.10 4.82
N GLU A 45 -20.78 3.94 3.57
CA GLU A 45 -19.98 2.76 3.20
C GLU A 45 -18.61 2.76 3.88
N THR A 46 -17.97 3.93 4.00
CA THR A 46 -16.71 4.08 4.74
C THR A 46 -16.86 3.70 6.20
N VAL A 47 -17.96 4.08 6.88
CA VAL A 47 -18.22 3.70 8.27
C VAL A 47 -18.35 2.17 8.40
N GLN A 48 -19.09 1.53 7.48
CA GLN A 48 -19.25 0.08 7.46
C GLN A 48 -17.93 -0.64 7.14
N ALA A 49 -17.21 -0.19 6.11
CA ALA A 49 -15.93 -0.73 5.69
C ALA A 49 -14.87 -0.64 6.80
N LEU A 50 -14.81 0.48 7.50
CA LEU A 50 -13.87 0.73 8.61
C LEU A 50 -14.08 -0.27 9.76
N SER A 51 -15.34 -0.46 10.18
CA SER A 51 -15.69 -1.42 11.22
C SER A 51 -15.41 -2.86 10.78
N PHE A 52 -15.76 -3.19 9.54
CA PHE A 52 -15.56 -4.53 8.99
C PHE A 52 -14.08 -4.87 8.83
N ALA A 53 -13.25 -3.97 8.27
CA ALA A 53 -11.82 -4.16 8.13
C ALA A 53 -11.13 -4.39 9.50
N ARG A 54 -11.48 -3.58 10.52
CA ARG A 54 -10.94 -3.76 11.89
C ARG A 54 -11.28 -5.13 12.45
N LYS A 55 -12.49 -5.62 12.23
CA LYS A 55 -12.94 -6.95 12.68
C LYS A 55 -12.19 -8.05 11.94
N MET A 56 -12.05 -7.96 10.63
CA MET A 56 -11.45 -9.02 9.80
C MET A 56 -9.94 -9.14 10.01
N HIS A 57 -9.22 -8.02 10.21
CA HIS A 57 -7.78 -8.01 10.47
C HIS A 57 -7.43 -8.17 11.97
N ALA A 58 -8.41 -8.40 12.85
CA ALA A 58 -8.15 -8.60 14.27
C ALA A 58 -7.21 -9.79 14.51
N GLY A 59 -6.12 -9.56 15.25
CA GLY A 59 -5.11 -10.59 15.54
C GLY A 59 -4.16 -10.89 14.38
N GLN A 60 -4.26 -10.20 13.24
CA GLN A 60 -3.27 -10.28 12.17
C GLN A 60 -2.17 -9.24 12.37
N TYR A 61 -0.94 -9.62 12.01
CA TYR A 61 0.24 -8.76 12.17
C TYR A 61 1.04 -8.69 10.87
N ARG A 62 1.57 -7.51 10.58
CA ARG A 62 2.54 -7.31 9.51
C ARG A 62 3.89 -7.94 9.89
N LYS A 63 4.77 -8.12 8.91
CA LYS A 63 6.15 -8.61 9.16
C LYS A 63 6.96 -7.69 10.08
N SER A 64 6.58 -6.42 10.19
CA SER A 64 7.12 -5.44 11.15
C SER A 64 6.67 -5.67 12.60
N GLY A 65 5.70 -6.56 12.84
CA GLY A 65 5.11 -6.83 14.15
C GLY A 65 3.98 -5.87 14.55
N GLU A 66 3.55 -4.97 13.67
CA GLU A 66 2.39 -4.09 13.87
C GLU A 66 1.10 -4.82 13.52
N GLU A 67 -0.02 -4.45 14.17
CA GLU A 67 -1.33 -4.93 13.77
C GLU A 67 -1.59 -4.58 12.30
N TYR A 68 -2.13 -5.54 11.55
CA TYR A 68 -2.29 -5.38 10.10
C TYR A 68 -3.16 -4.18 9.71
N ILE A 69 -4.17 -3.88 10.53
CA ILE A 69 -5.13 -2.79 10.29
C ILE A 69 -4.45 -1.41 10.15
N ILE A 70 -3.22 -1.23 10.64
CA ILE A 70 -2.46 0.03 10.47
C ILE A 70 -2.26 0.37 9.00
N HIS A 71 -2.15 -0.65 8.12
CA HIS A 71 -1.93 -0.47 6.70
C HIS A 71 -3.10 0.22 6.00
N PRO A 72 -4.32 -0.33 5.96
CA PRO A 72 -5.45 0.34 5.33
C PRO A 72 -5.84 1.65 6.03
N LEU A 73 -5.66 1.78 7.35
CA LEU A 73 -5.90 3.05 8.05
C LEU A 73 -4.95 4.15 7.60
N THR A 74 -3.64 3.84 7.48
CA THR A 74 -2.66 4.81 7.01
C THR A 74 -2.95 5.23 5.57
N MET A 75 -3.30 4.29 4.69
CA MET A 75 -3.69 4.58 3.32
C MET A 75 -4.93 5.49 3.24
N ALA A 76 -5.96 5.21 4.04
CA ALA A 76 -7.18 6.02 4.09
C ALA A 76 -6.87 7.45 4.61
N CYS A 77 -6.09 7.58 5.70
CA CYS A 77 -5.65 8.89 6.20
C CYS A 77 -4.83 9.65 5.14
N HIS A 78 -3.93 8.96 4.42
CA HIS A 78 -3.16 9.58 3.34
C HIS A 78 -4.06 10.08 2.20
N ALA A 79 -5.04 9.28 1.77
CA ALA A 79 -6.01 9.68 0.75
C ALA A 79 -6.82 10.90 1.19
N LEU A 80 -7.35 10.90 2.42
CA LEU A 80 -8.09 12.03 3.00
C LEU A 80 -7.22 13.29 3.10
N SER A 81 -5.94 13.17 3.47
CA SER A 81 -5.01 14.30 3.55
C SER A 81 -4.73 14.97 2.20
N LEU A 82 -4.87 14.23 1.12
CA LEU A 82 -4.79 14.72 -0.26
C LEU A 82 -6.14 15.19 -0.83
N GLY A 83 -7.18 15.26 0.01
CA GLY A 83 -8.51 15.72 -0.39
C GLY A 83 -9.36 14.66 -1.12
N MET A 84 -8.94 13.40 -1.13
CA MET A 84 -9.67 12.29 -1.74
C MET A 84 -10.77 11.79 -0.79
N ALA A 85 -11.87 12.53 -0.72
CA ALA A 85 -13.00 12.27 0.20
C ALA A 85 -14.20 11.63 -0.52
N ASP A 86 -13.93 10.56 -1.27
CA ASP A 86 -14.94 9.78 -1.98
C ASP A 86 -15.27 8.51 -1.20
N ASP A 87 -16.56 8.24 -0.95
CA ASP A 87 -17.01 7.13 -0.08
C ASP A 87 -16.61 5.77 -0.67
N THR A 88 -16.78 5.58 -1.98
CA THR A 88 -16.39 4.36 -2.69
C THR A 88 -14.88 4.12 -2.63
N LEU A 89 -14.07 5.18 -2.80
CA LEU A 89 -12.62 5.08 -2.75
C LEU A 89 -12.12 4.71 -1.35
N ILE A 90 -12.56 5.44 -0.32
CA ILE A 90 -12.09 5.18 1.05
C ILE A 90 -12.54 3.81 1.53
N SER A 91 -13.75 3.39 1.21
CA SER A 91 -14.24 2.03 1.50
C SER A 91 -13.42 0.96 0.80
N THR A 92 -13.07 1.16 -0.47
CA THR A 92 -12.20 0.23 -1.21
C THR A 92 -10.81 0.17 -0.61
N ILE A 93 -10.22 1.31 -0.22
CA ILE A 93 -8.92 1.36 0.47
C ILE A 93 -8.96 0.57 1.78
N LEU A 94 -10.02 0.71 2.57
CA LEU A 94 -10.14 0.02 3.86
C LEU A 94 -10.29 -1.51 3.71
N LEU A 95 -10.89 -1.96 2.61
CA LEU A 95 -11.24 -3.38 2.38
C LEU A 95 -10.30 -4.10 1.40
N HIS A 96 -9.34 -3.42 0.77
CA HIS A 96 -8.61 -3.93 -0.40
C HIS A 96 -7.91 -5.27 -0.19
N ASP A 97 -7.43 -5.55 1.03
CA ASP A 97 -6.73 -6.78 1.38
C ASP A 97 -7.64 -7.82 2.09
N VAL A 98 -8.88 -7.46 2.48
CA VAL A 98 -9.76 -8.35 3.26
C VAL A 98 -10.09 -9.64 2.52
N CYS A 99 -10.32 -9.57 1.21
CA CYS A 99 -10.63 -10.77 0.44
C CYS A 99 -9.40 -11.68 0.29
N GLU A 100 -8.21 -11.12 0.06
CA GLU A 100 -6.97 -11.87 -0.12
C GLU A 100 -6.47 -12.47 1.20
N ASP A 101 -6.47 -11.68 2.29
CA ASP A 101 -5.82 -12.06 3.54
C ASP A 101 -6.75 -12.74 4.55
N CYS A 102 -8.07 -12.52 4.46
CA CYS A 102 -9.04 -13.08 5.41
C CYS A 102 -9.94 -14.17 4.81
N GLY A 103 -9.79 -14.47 3.51
CA GLY A 103 -10.59 -15.52 2.84
C GLY A 103 -12.08 -15.16 2.71
N VAL A 104 -12.41 -13.87 2.71
CA VAL A 104 -13.79 -13.38 2.55
C VAL A 104 -14.08 -13.19 1.06
N SER A 105 -15.23 -13.68 0.62
CA SER A 105 -15.70 -13.45 -0.76
C SER A 105 -16.10 -11.96 -0.94
N PRO A 106 -15.86 -11.34 -2.10
CA PRO A 106 -16.33 -9.98 -2.36
C PRO A 106 -17.83 -9.78 -2.14
N GLN A 107 -18.64 -10.83 -2.34
CA GLN A 107 -20.08 -10.79 -2.16
C GLN A 107 -20.50 -10.69 -0.67
N GLU A 108 -19.62 -11.09 0.24
CA GLU A 108 -19.86 -11.04 1.69
C GLU A 108 -19.51 -9.67 2.30
N LEU A 109 -18.84 -8.80 1.54
CA LEU A 109 -18.51 -7.46 2.01
C LEU A 109 -19.80 -6.63 2.21
N PRO A 110 -19.95 -5.92 3.34
CA PRO A 110 -21.16 -5.14 3.68
C PRO A 110 -21.19 -3.77 2.99
N VAL A 111 -20.95 -3.73 1.68
CA VAL A 111 -20.80 -2.51 0.90
C VAL A 111 -21.45 -2.68 -0.48
N SER A 112 -21.55 -1.60 -1.27
CA SER A 112 -22.15 -1.60 -2.59
C SER A 112 -21.40 -2.52 -3.59
N PRO A 113 -22.06 -2.89 -4.70
CA PRO A 113 -21.41 -3.62 -5.78
C PRO A 113 -20.20 -2.88 -6.38
N GLU A 114 -20.19 -1.55 -6.33
CA GLU A 114 -19.10 -0.74 -6.85
C GLU A 114 -17.84 -0.89 -5.99
N VAL A 115 -17.96 -0.79 -4.67
CA VAL A 115 -16.86 -1.05 -3.73
C VAL A 115 -16.38 -2.49 -3.83
N ARG A 116 -17.31 -3.46 -3.88
CA ARG A 116 -16.97 -4.89 -4.06
C ARG A 116 -16.14 -5.12 -5.32
N ARG A 117 -16.52 -4.46 -6.41
CA ARG A 117 -15.76 -4.54 -7.67
C ARG A 117 -14.37 -3.94 -7.54
N GLY A 118 -14.23 -2.81 -6.84
CA GLY A 118 -12.94 -2.21 -6.53
C GLY A 118 -12.02 -3.16 -5.76
N VAL A 119 -12.54 -3.79 -4.71
CA VAL A 119 -11.81 -4.78 -3.89
C VAL A 119 -11.46 -6.03 -4.69
N GLU A 120 -12.40 -6.58 -5.48
CA GLU A 120 -12.14 -7.73 -6.35
C GLU A 120 -10.96 -7.48 -7.31
N LEU A 121 -10.90 -6.29 -7.91
CA LEU A 121 -9.81 -5.91 -8.81
C LEU A 121 -8.46 -5.77 -8.10
N MET A 122 -8.45 -5.52 -6.79
CA MET A 122 -7.21 -5.48 -5.99
C MET A 122 -6.62 -6.87 -5.72
N THR A 123 -7.41 -7.94 -5.78
CA THR A 123 -6.96 -9.31 -5.54
C THR A 123 -6.18 -9.83 -6.75
N PHE A 124 -4.89 -10.15 -6.54
CA PHE A 124 -4.04 -10.73 -7.58
C PHE A 124 -4.29 -12.22 -7.77
N THR A 125 -4.60 -12.63 -9.00
CA THR A 125 -4.83 -14.05 -9.33
C THR A 125 -4.01 -14.46 -10.55
N VAL A 126 -3.55 -15.72 -10.56
CA VAL A 126 -2.93 -16.37 -11.71
C VAL A 126 -3.93 -17.40 -12.25
N LEU A 127 -4.30 -17.28 -13.53
CA LEU A 127 -5.24 -18.19 -14.17
C LEU A 127 -4.53 -19.48 -14.61
N GLU A 128 -5.32 -20.54 -14.82
CA GLU A 128 -4.79 -21.81 -15.31
C GLU A 128 -4.06 -21.63 -16.66
N GLY A 129 -2.83 -22.11 -16.76
CA GLY A 129 -1.98 -21.97 -17.95
C GLY A 129 -1.33 -20.59 -18.12
N GLU A 130 -1.60 -19.63 -17.24
CA GLU A 130 -1.02 -18.28 -17.32
C GLU A 130 0.35 -18.22 -16.62
N THR A 131 1.32 -17.56 -17.25
CA THR A 131 2.58 -17.24 -16.56
C THR A 131 2.37 -16.12 -15.56
N LYS A 132 3.20 -16.06 -14.51
CA LYS A 132 3.12 -14.98 -13.50
C LYS A 132 3.26 -13.59 -14.12
N ASP A 133 4.05 -13.47 -15.17
CA ASP A 133 4.28 -12.22 -15.89
C ASP A 133 3.05 -11.80 -16.70
N ALA A 134 2.40 -12.74 -17.38
CA ALA A 134 1.14 -12.49 -18.08
C ALA A 134 0.03 -12.10 -17.08
N ALA A 135 -0.04 -12.81 -15.94
CA ALA A 135 -0.98 -12.48 -14.86
C ALA A 135 -0.78 -11.06 -14.33
N LYS A 136 0.47 -10.62 -14.11
CA LYS A 136 0.77 -9.25 -13.69
C LYS A 136 0.32 -8.23 -14.73
N ARG A 137 0.63 -8.42 -16.00
CA ARG A 137 0.19 -7.51 -17.07
C ARG A 137 -1.33 -7.37 -17.07
N ARG A 138 -2.04 -8.49 -17.12
CA ARG A 138 -3.50 -8.53 -17.05
C ARG A 138 -4.03 -7.81 -15.80
N TYR A 139 -3.43 -8.05 -14.63
CA TYR A 139 -3.82 -7.42 -13.37
C TYR A 139 -3.70 -5.89 -13.44
N TYR A 140 -2.55 -5.36 -13.87
CA TYR A 140 -2.34 -3.92 -13.97
C TYR A 140 -3.15 -3.27 -15.10
N ASP A 141 -3.50 -4.01 -16.15
CA ASP A 141 -4.41 -3.53 -17.19
C ASP A 141 -5.84 -3.40 -16.65
N LEU A 142 -6.33 -4.42 -15.94
CA LEU A 142 -7.65 -4.37 -15.31
C LEU A 142 -7.76 -3.26 -14.26
N LEU A 143 -6.73 -3.05 -13.44
CA LEU A 143 -6.66 -1.92 -12.51
C LEU A 143 -6.81 -0.58 -13.25
N GLY A 144 -6.14 -0.40 -14.40
CA GLY A 144 -6.19 0.83 -15.19
C GLY A 144 -7.57 1.14 -15.79
N GLU A 145 -8.44 0.15 -15.89
CA GLU A 145 -9.81 0.32 -16.36
C GLU A 145 -10.79 0.85 -15.29
N ASN A 146 -10.41 0.78 -13.99
CA ASN A 146 -11.23 1.19 -12.87
C ASN A 146 -10.54 2.28 -12.05
N LYS A 147 -11.16 3.47 -11.94
CA LYS A 147 -10.60 4.64 -11.23
C LYS A 147 -10.25 4.30 -9.78
N THR A 148 -11.19 3.71 -9.07
CA THR A 148 -11.09 3.40 -7.65
C THR A 148 -9.98 2.38 -7.39
N ALA A 149 -9.95 1.27 -8.14
CA ALA A 149 -8.94 0.24 -7.99
C ALA A 149 -7.53 0.76 -8.37
N ALA A 150 -7.39 1.54 -9.45
CA ALA A 150 -6.13 2.14 -9.84
C ALA A 150 -5.59 3.05 -8.74
N VAL A 151 -6.40 3.96 -8.21
CA VAL A 151 -6.01 4.90 -7.15
C VAL A 151 -5.70 4.15 -5.85
N THR A 152 -6.50 3.17 -5.47
CA THR A 152 -6.24 2.32 -4.29
C THR A 152 -4.87 1.64 -4.42
N LYS A 153 -4.54 1.06 -5.58
CA LYS A 153 -3.24 0.42 -5.83
C LYS A 153 -2.06 1.38 -5.73
N LEU A 154 -2.25 2.62 -6.13
CA LEU A 154 -1.23 3.65 -6.02
C LEU A 154 -0.98 4.04 -4.55
N PHE A 155 -2.01 4.16 -3.71
CA PHE A 155 -1.86 4.38 -2.26
C PHE A 155 -1.24 3.18 -1.56
N ASP A 156 -1.64 1.95 -1.92
CA ASP A 156 -1.02 0.71 -1.44
C ASP A 156 0.49 0.71 -1.72
N ARG A 157 0.90 1.05 -2.95
CA ARG A 157 2.32 1.13 -3.30
C ARG A 157 3.06 2.21 -2.51
N CYS A 158 2.46 3.39 -2.29
CA CYS A 158 3.04 4.43 -1.45
C CYS A 158 3.36 3.90 -0.05
N HIS A 159 2.39 3.28 0.60
CA HIS A 159 2.59 2.76 1.95
C HIS A 159 3.63 1.63 1.98
N ASN A 160 3.55 0.69 1.04
CA ASN A 160 4.44 -0.46 1.00
C ASN A 160 5.91 -0.07 0.70
N VAL A 161 6.20 0.89 -0.20
CA VAL A 161 7.58 1.35 -0.41
C VAL A 161 8.11 2.07 0.82
N SER A 162 7.28 2.82 1.56
CA SER A 162 7.67 3.55 2.77
C SER A 162 8.04 2.62 3.93
N THR A 163 7.50 1.40 3.95
CA THR A 163 7.72 0.42 5.04
C THR A 163 8.68 -0.73 4.64
N MET A 164 9.09 -0.83 3.38
CA MET A 164 9.87 -1.98 2.89
C MET A 164 11.28 -2.07 3.49
N ALA A 165 11.92 -0.94 3.79
CA ALA A 165 13.32 -0.91 4.24
C ALA A 165 13.54 -1.65 5.58
N GLY A 166 12.53 -1.69 6.46
CA GLY A 166 12.59 -2.39 7.75
C GLY A 166 12.13 -3.85 7.70
N THR A 167 11.56 -4.31 6.56
CA THR A 167 10.86 -5.61 6.52
C THR A 167 11.26 -6.52 5.36
N PHE A 168 11.83 -5.97 4.28
CA PHE A 168 12.21 -6.74 3.10
C PHE A 168 13.70 -7.08 3.11
N SER A 169 14.07 -8.24 2.54
CA SER A 169 15.47 -8.50 2.15
C SER A 169 15.85 -7.59 0.99
N LYS A 170 17.16 -7.43 0.76
CA LYS A 170 17.68 -6.62 -0.35
C LYS A 170 17.17 -7.10 -1.71
N GLU A 171 17.13 -8.41 -1.93
CA GLU A 171 16.64 -9.03 -3.16
C GLU A 171 15.16 -8.71 -3.35
N LYS A 172 14.37 -8.82 -2.28
CA LYS A 172 12.95 -8.48 -2.33
C LYS A 172 12.74 -6.99 -2.58
N MET A 173 13.55 -6.10 -1.97
CA MET A 173 13.48 -4.65 -2.25
C MET A 173 13.80 -4.36 -3.72
N LYS A 174 14.87 -4.94 -4.29
CA LYS A 174 15.22 -4.78 -5.71
C LYS A 174 14.07 -5.21 -6.60
N ALA A 175 13.54 -6.41 -6.43
CA ALA A 175 12.41 -6.90 -7.20
C ALA A 175 11.15 -6.03 -7.06
N TYR A 176 10.91 -5.47 -5.87
CA TYR A 176 9.76 -4.61 -5.61
C TYR A 176 9.91 -3.22 -6.26
N ILE A 177 11.13 -2.69 -6.30
CA ILE A 177 11.46 -1.46 -7.03
C ILE A 177 11.30 -1.65 -8.54
N GLU A 178 11.80 -2.77 -9.07
CA GLU A 178 11.64 -3.13 -10.49
C GLU A 178 10.15 -3.25 -10.86
N GLU A 179 9.36 -3.98 -10.08
CA GLU A 179 7.91 -4.08 -10.28
C GLU A 179 7.23 -2.70 -10.22
N THR A 180 7.66 -1.83 -9.30
CA THR A 180 7.11 -0.48 -9.20
C THR A 180 7.37 0.32 -10.48
N ARG A 181 8.56 0.22 -11.04
CA ARG A 181 8.92 0.90 -12.30
C ARG A 181 8.22 0.32 -13.51
N GLU A 182 8.12 -1.01 -13.57
CA GLU A 182 7.57 -1.70 -14.73
C GLU A 182 6.04 -1.60 -14.84
N TYR A 183 5.34 -1.63 -13.70
CA TYR A 183 3.88 -1.72 -13.70
C TYR A 183 3.19 -0.53 -13.03
N VAL A 184 3.68 -0.07 -11.86
CA VAL A 184 2.96 0.93 -11.08
C VAL A 184 3.13 2.34 -11.63
N LEU A 185 4.33 2.75 -12.02
CA LEU A 185 4.53 4.05 -12.63
C LEU A 185 3.81 4.19 -13.99
N PRO A 186 3.78 3.20 -14.87
CA PRO A 186 2.90 3.20 -16.05
C PRO A 186 1.41 3.24 -15.71
N LEU A 187 0.93 2.50 -14.69
CA LEU A 187 -0.45 2.61 -14.23
C LEU A 187 -0.77 4.05 -13.80
N LEU A 188 0.11 4.69 -13.03
CA LEU A 188 -0.06 6.08 -12.60
C LEU A 188 -0.15 7.05 -13.81
N CYS A 189 0.71 6.88 -14.82
CA CYS A 189 0.65 7.70 -16.04
C CYS A 189 -0.68 7.54 -16.77
N ARG A 190 -1.12 6.30 -17.00
CA ARG A 190 -2.43 6.01 -17.64
C ARG A 190 -3.60 6.57 -16.81
N THR A 191 -3.55 6.43 -15.48
CA THR A 191 -4.59 6.98 -14.59
C THR A 191 -4.65 8.51 -14.70
N ARG A 192 -3.51 9.19 -14.78
CA ARG A 192 -3.47 10.65 -14.95
C ARG A 192 -4.02 11.12 -16.30
N GLU A 193 -3.75 10.38 -17.36
CA GLU A 193 -4.27 10.67 -18.70
C GLU A 193 -5.79 10.49 -18.76
N ARG A 194 -6.29 9.42 -18.12
CA ARG A 194 -7.71 9.08 -18.12
C ARG A 194 -8.53 9.97 -17.16
N TYR A 195 -7.93 10.41 -16.05
CA TYR A 195 -8.58 11.20 -15.00
C TYR A 195 -7.75 12.46 -14.68
N PRO A 196 -7.81 13.49 -15.55
CA PRO A 196 -7.00 14.72 -15.39
C PRO A 196 -7.30 15.50 -14.10
N ASP A 197 -8.50 15.35 -13.54
CA ASP A 197 -8.93 15.91 -12.25
C ASP A 197 -8.07 15.43 -11.08
N LEU A 198 -7.42 14.27 -11.22
CA LEU A 198 -6.52 13.71 -10.22
C LEU A 198 -5.05 14.15 -10.38
N ALA A 199 -4.72 15.02 -11.35
CA ALA A 199 -3.33 15.34 -11.70
C ALA A 199 -2.47 15.78 -10.51
N GLY A 200 -3.02 16.59 -9.58
CA GLY A 200 -2.31 17.05 -8.38
C GLY A 200 -2.04 15.93 -7.39
N VAL A 201 -3.02 15.09 -7.12
CA VAL A 201 -2.89 13.92 -6.23
C VAL A 201 -1.89 12.92 -6.82
N LEU A 202 -2.01 12.61 -8.11
CA LEU A 202 -1.13 11.66 -8.79
C LEU A 202 0.32 12.19 -8.90
N PHE A 203 0.51 13.52 -8.99
CA PHE A 203 1.84 14.11 -8.85
C PHE A 203 2.44 13.84 -7.48
N SER A 204 1.70 14.08 -6.40
CA SER A 204 2.15 13.84 -5.03
C SER A 204 2.48 12.37 -4.78
N ILE A 205 1.63 11.45 -5.25
CA ILE A 205 1.85 10.00 -5.19
C ILE A 205 3.13 9.61 -5.95
N ARG A 206 3.29 10.10 -7.18
CA ARG A 206 4.48 9.84 -7.99
C ARG A 206 5.75 10.31 -7.29
N TYR A 207 5.74 11.56 -6.81
CA TYR A 207 6.86 12.14 -6.10
C TYR A 207 7.24 11.32 -4.87
N HIS A 208 6.25 10.92 -4.07
CA HIS A 208 6.45 10.06 -2.90
C HIS A 208 7.12 8.73 -3.31
N ILE A 209 6.50 7.98 -4.23
CA ILE A 209 7.01 6.67 -4.66
C ILE A 209 8.43 6.81 -5.21
N THR A 210 8.69 7.74 -6.14
CA THR A 210 10.00 7.89 -6.76
C THR A 210 11.07 8.30 -5.77
N SER A 211 10.78 9.25 -4.86
CA SER A 211 11.72 9.66 -3.83
C SER A 211 12.15 8.52 -2.91
N VAL A 212 11.19 7.67 -2.52
CA VAL A 212 11.50 6.54 -1.63
C VAL A 212 12.28 5.44 -2.35
N ILE A 213 11.89 5.07 -3.57
CA ILE A 213 12.62 4.02 -4.31
C ILE A 213 14.03 4.48 -4.72
N ASP A 214 14.22 5.76 -5.07
CA ASP A 214 15.54 6.29 -5.42
C ASP A 214 16.48 6.31 -4.19
N ALA A 215 15.96 6.69 -3.01
CA ALA A 215 16.70 6.60 -1.76
C ALA A 215 17.06 5.16 -1.40
N ALA A 216 16.11 4.22 -1.54
CA ALA A 216 16.33 2.80 -1.27
C ALA A 216 17.38 2.20 -2.22
N GLU A 217 17.35 2.54 -3.51
CA GLU A 217 18.37 2.10 -4.48
C GLU A 217 19.76 2.64 -4.15
N HIS A 218 19.85 3.91 -3.72
CA HIS A 218 21.13 4.48 -3.31
C HIS A 218 21.74 3.68 -2.16
N ILE A 219 20.95 3.36 -1.14
CA ILE A 219 21.38 2.54 0.00
C ILE A 219 21.83 1.14 -0.46
N LEU A 220 21.04 0.49 -1.34
CA LEU A 220 21.38 -0.84 -1.86
C LEU A 220 22.69 -0.86 -2.65
N ARG A 221 23.01 0.21 -3.40
CA ARG A 221 24.26 0.33 -4.17
C ARG A 221 25.48 0.57 -3.29
N THR A 222 25.37 1.41 -2.26
CA THR A 222 26.47 1.70 -1.33
C THR A 222 26.86 0.45 -0.54
N ASP A 223 25.88 -0.30 -0.05
CA ASP A 223 26.11 -1.57 0.64
C ASP A 223 26.79 -2.64 -0.23
N ASP A 224 26.44 -2.70 -1.53
CA ASP A 224 27.08 -3.63 -2.48
C ASP A 224 28.52 -3.20 -2.83
N ALA A 225 28.82 -1.90 -2.78
CA ALA A 225 30.18 -1.37 -3.01
C ALA A 225 31.12 -1.66 -1.82
N GLU A 226 30.65 -1.53 -0.60
CA GLU A 226 31.43 -1.83 0.62
C GLU A 226 31.76 -3.31 0.79
N LYS A 227 30.98 -4.22 0.18
CA LYS A 227 31.20 -5.67 0.22
C LYS A 227 32.17 -6.18 -0.86
N LYS A 228 32.64 -5.32 -1.80
CA LYS A 228 33.72 -5.71 -2.71
C LYS A 228 35.05 -5.63 -1.94
N PRO A 229 35.78 -6.76 -1.75
CA PRO A 229 37.09 -6.71 -1.16
C PRO A 229 37.97 -5.79 -2.02
N ALA A 230 38.76 -4.93 -1.36
CA ALA A 230 39.82 -4.20 -2.03
C ALA A 230 40.76 -5.23 -2.68
N LEU A 231 40.50 -5.56 -3.94
CA LEU A 231 41.46 -6.19 -4.81
C LEU A 231 42.41 -5.05 -5.18
N PHE A 232 43.53 -4.99 -4.38
CA PHE A 232 44.79 -4.42 -4.84
C PHE A 232 45.64 -3.93 -3.64
N SER A 233 46.60 -4.72 -3.28
CA SER A 233 47.97 -4.21 -3.11
C SER A 233 48.94 -5.36 -3.32
#